data_7d64cc3d37183f201168c619225becf8
#
_entry.id   7d64cc3d37183f201168c619225becf8
#
_cell.length_a   1.000
_cell.length_b   1.000
_cell.length_c   1.000
_cell.angle_alpha   90.00
_cell.angle_beta   90.00
_cell.angle_gamma   90.00
#
_symmetry.space_group_name_H-M   'P 1'
#
loop_
_entity.id
_entity.type
_entity.pdbx_description
1 polymer ?
#
loop_
_entity_poly.entity_id
_entity_poly.type
_entity_poly.pdbx_seq_one_letter_code
_entity_poly.pdbx_strand_id
1 'polypeptide(L)'
;DREGFSYEIKGRPKSVHSIYNKMLKKHVTFEEVYDVFAIRIIITSRPELEKADCWKVYSIVTDFYQPSPDRLRDWISLPKANGYESLHTTVMSPGGRWVEVQIRSQRMDEIAEMGLAAHYRYKDGEEPSSALDNWLNRIREMLEDPNSNAIDFVNDFKLDLFSDEIVVFTPKGEMRNLPAGATALDFAFDIHTQVGRQCIGAKVNHKLVPLSQPLRSGDQIEIITSRKQQPKEDWLNLVATAKARHRIKQALRDQKQKLAVVGRESVQRQLRTWGAKVDDNNIKTLVEHLNTA
;
A
#
# COMPACT_ATOMS: atom_id res chain seq x y z
N ASP A 1 -22.37 -15.96 26.11
CA ASP A 1 -23.74 -16.01 26.66
C ASP A 1 -23.89 -15.27 28.00
N ARG A 2 -22.92 -15.30 28.93
CA ARG A 2 -23.03 -14.63 30.25
C ARG A 2 -23.01 -13.07 30.11
N GLU A 3 -22.39 -12.54 29.08
CA GLU A 3 -22.24 -11.10 28.82
C GLU A 3 -23.32 -10.54 27.89
N GLY A 4 -24.29 -11.34 27.47
CA GLY A 4 -25.45 -10.92 26.70
C GLY A 4 -25.18 -10.58 25.22
N PHE A 5 -24.03 -11.01 24.68
CA PHE A 5 -23.73 -10.84 23.25
C PHE A 5 -24.50 -11.85 22.39
N SER A 6 -25.10 -11.40 21.31
CA SER A 6 -25.49 -12.25 20.18
C SER A 6 -24.30 -12.38 19.23
N TYR A 7 -23.88 -13.60 18.94
CA TYR A 7 -22.70 -13.85 18.14
C TYR A 7 -22.81 -15.14 17.34
N GLU A 8 -22.03 -15.20 16.28
CA GLU A 8 -21.80 -16.39 15.45
C GLU A 8 -20.30 -16.73 15.46
N ILE A 9 -19.96 -18.02 15.53
CA ILE A 9 -18.59 -18.49 15.44
C ILE A 9 -18.43 -19.31 14.16
N LYS A 10 -17.48 -18.90 13.30
CA LYS A 10 -17.11 -19.63 12.08
C LYS A 10 -15.67 -20.13 12.18
N GLY A 11 -15.46 -21.43 11.93
CA GLY A 11 -14.12 -21.98 11.71
C GLY A 11 -13.68 -21.73 10.27
N ARG A 12 -12.44 -21.25 10.08
CA ARG A 12 -11.86 -21.02 8.75
C ARG A 12 -10.53 -21.76 8.62
N PRO A 13 -10.52 -22.99 8.09
CA PRO A 13 -9.28 -23.65 7.72
C PRO A 13 -8.65 -22.92 6.52
N LYS A 14 -7.36 -22.70 6.58
CA LYS A 14 -6.61 -22.11 5.47
C LYS A 14 -6.40 -23.14 4.38
N SER A 15 -6.53 -22.73 3.11
CA SER A 15 -6.27 -23.64 1.99
C SER A 15 -4.79 -24.06 1.95
N VAL A 16 -4.53 -25.31 1.54
CA VAL A 16 -3.17 -25.86 1.41
C VAL A 16 -2.28 -24.97 0.54
N HIS A 17 -2.84 -24.43 -0.55
CA HIS A 17 -2.13 -23.51 -1.42
C HIS A 17 -1.69 -22.21 -0.70
N SER A 18 -2.55 -21.64 0.14
CA SER A 18 -2.23 -20.44 0.93
C SER A 18 -1.16 -20.71 1.98
N ILE A 19 -1.17 -21.89 2.60
CA ILE A 19 -0.15 -22.31 3.55
C ILE A 19 1.19 -22.47 2.84
N TYR A 20 1.21 -23.19 1.72
CA TYR A 20 2.42 -23.42 0.93
C TYR A 20 3.06 -22.11 0.45
N ASN A 21 2.26 -21.17 -0.09
CA ASN A 21 2.74 -19.87 -0.52
C ASN A 21 3.31 -19.05 0.65
N LYS A 22 2.73 -19.17 1.84
CA LYS A 22 3.24 -18.49 3.03
C LYS A 22 4.57 -19.06 3.50
N MET A 23 4.72 -20.39 3.47
CA MET A 23 5.99 -21.07 3.76
C MET A 23 7.10 -20.59 2.82
N LEU A 24 6.81 -20.53 1.50
CA LEU A 24 7.76 -20.05 0.52
C LEU A 24 8.14 -18.57 0.72
N LYS A 25 7.14 -17.69 0.90
CA LYS A 25 7.39 -16.24 1.02
C LYS A 25 8.11 -15.85 2.30
N LYS A 26 7.89 -16.57 3.40
CA LYS A 26 8.47 -16.28 4.72
C LYS A 26 9.66 -17.16 5.07
N HIS A 27 9.99 -18.13 4.20
CA HIS A 27 11.04 -19.14 4.45
C HIS A 27 10.88 -19.85 5.81
N VAL A 28 9.64 -20.24 6.14
CA VAL A 28 9.28 -20.89 7.40
C VAL A 28 8.78 -22.30 7.15
N THR A 29 8.87 -23.17 8.19
CA THR A 29 8.33 -24.54 8.16
C THR A 29 6.81 -24.53 8.36
N PHE A 30 6.16 -25.66 8.14
CA PHE A 30 4.71 -25.77 8.36
C PHE A 30 4.32 -25.51 9.81
N GLU A 31 5.12 -25.95 10.77
CA GLU A 31 4.93 -25.77 12.21
C GLU A 31 5.00 -24.28 12.62
N GLU A 32 5.70 -23.48 11.86
CA GLU A 32 5.83 -22.04 12.09
C GLU A 32 4.70 -21.22 11.42
N VAL A 33 3.78 -21.88 10.71
CA VAL A 33 2.57 -21.25 10.16
C VAL A 33 1.45 -21.27 11.20
N TYR A 34 1.36 -20.24 12.02
CA TYR A 34 0.42 -20.15 13.15
C TYR A 34 -1.05 -19.98 12.76
N ASP A 35 -1.35 -19.53 11.54
CA ASP A 35 -2.69 -19.24 11.04
C ASP A 35 -3.24 -20.32 10.10
N VAL A 36 -2.87 -21.59 10.35
CA VAL A 36 -3.41 -22.76 9.63
C VAL A 36 -4.91 -22.89 9.87
N PHE A 37 -5.35 -22.58 11.08
CA PHE A 37 -6.74 -22.58 11.49
C PHE A 37 -7.08 -21.24 12.14
N ALA A 38 -8.13 -20.60 11.67
CA ALA A 38 -8.65 -19.38 12.26
C ALA A 38 -10.08 -19.56 12.74
N ILE A 39 -10.42 -18.93 13.86
CA ILE A 39 -11.78 -18.78 14.36
C ILE A 39 -12.21 -17.35 14.14
N ARG A 40 -13.40 -17.18 13.57
CA ARG A 40 -14.03 -15.89 13.40
C ARG A 40 -15.20 -15.76 14.36
N ILE A 41 -15.20 -14.71 15.16
CA ILE A 41 -16.30 -14.34 16.07
C ILE A 41 -16.97 -13.11 15.45
N ILE A 42 -18.22 -13.28 15.02
CA ILE A 42 -19.04 -12.24 14.42
C ILE A 42 -20.09 -11.85 15.44
N ILE A 43 -20.09 -10.60 15.89
CA ILE A 43 -21.01 -10.09 16.90
C ILE A 43 -22.10 -9.23 16.25
N THR A 44 -23.31 -9.35 16.78
CA THR A 44 -24.41 -8.43 16.48
C THR A 44 -24.28 -7.24 17.42
N SER A 45 -23.95 -6.07 16.89
CA SER A 45 -23.77 -4.83 17.66
C SER A 45 -24.38 -3.65 16.93
N ARG A 46 -24.75 -2.61 17.69
CA ARG A 46 -25.15 -1.32 17.11
C ARG A 46 -23.92 -0.61 16.54
N PRO A 47 -24.04 0.16 15.43
CA PRO A 47 -22.91 0.82 14.78
C PRO A 47 -22.01 1.64 15.74
N GLU A 48 -22.64 2.35 16.67
CA GLU A 48 -21.93 3.23 17.62
C GLU A 48 -21.13 2.44 18.66
N LEU A 49 -21.46 1.19 18.89
CA LEU A 49 -20.85 0.33 19.91
C LEU A 49 -19.91 -0.75 19.32
N GLU A 50 -19.89 -0.94 18.01
CA GLU A 50 -19.15 -2.02 17.35
C GLU A 50 -17.70 -2.12 17.82
N LYS A 51 -16.99 -0.99 17.88
CA LYS A 51 -15.61 -0.95 18.36
C LYS A 51 -15.49 -1.41 19.81
N ALA A 52 -16.30 -0.84 20.68
CA ALA A 52 -16.28 -1.17 22.13
C ALA A 52 -16.63 -2.64 22.37
N ASP A 53 -17.64 -3.15 21.67
CA ASP A 53 -18.08 -4.53 21.78
C ASP A 53 -17.04 -5.51 21.25
N CYS A 54 -16.36 -5.21 20.15
CA CYS A 54 -15.24 -6.03 19.65
C CYS A 54 -14.10 -6.12 20.69
N TRP A 55 -13.74 -5.00 21.32
CA TRP A 55 -12.71 -4.98 22.36
C TRP A 55 -13.16 -5.72 23.63
N LYS A 56 -14.44 -5.65 23.98
CA LYS A 56 -15.00 -6.42 25.10
C LYS A 56 -14.93 -7.93 24.81
N VAL A 57 -15.26 -8.35 23.59
CA VAL A 57 -15.13 -9.77 23.19
C VAL A 57 -13.66 -10.20 23.18
N TYR A 58 -12.71 -9.33 22.77
CA TYR A 58 -11.29 -9.61 22.89
C TYR A 58 -10.89 -9.86 24.34
N SER A 59 -11.33 -9.01 25.28
CA SER A 59 -11.07 -9.21 26.71
C SER A 59 -11.59 -10.56 27.20
N ILE A 60 -12.83 -10.91 26.84
CA ILE A 60 -13.44 -12.22 27.22
C ILE A 60 -12.60 -13.39 26.67
N VAL A 61 -12.16 -13.32 25.42
CA VAL A 61 -11.32 -14.37 24.80
C VAL A 61 -10.01 -14.54 25.55
N THR A 62 -9.38 -13.42 25.91
CA THR A 62 -8.06 -13.43 26.58
C THR A 62 -8.13 -13.75 28.07
N ASP A 63 -9.31 -13.70 28.71
CA ASP A 63 -9.55 -14.22 30.06
C ASP A 63 -9.46 -15.74 30.10
N PHE A 64 -9.82 -16.43 29.01
CA PHE A 64 -9.81 -17.89 28.94
C PHE A 64 -8.59 -18.48 28.22
N TYR A 65 -8.01 -17.72 27.27
CA TYR A 65 -6.94 -18.21 26.40
C TYR A 65 -5.77 -17.22 26.39
N GLN A 66 -4.58 -17.70 26.66
CA GLN A 66 -3.38 -16.86 26.69
C GLN A 66 -3.06 -16.28 25.29
N PRO A 67 -3.07 -14.96 25.09
CA PRO A 67 -2.74 -14.35 23.82
C PRO A 67 -1.23 -14.27 23.59
N SER A 68 -0.83 -14.25 22.31
CA SER A 68 0.51 -13.88 21.91
C SER A 68 0.60 -12.35 21.76
N PRO A 69 1.42 -11.66 22.58
CA PRO A 69 1.47 -10.18 22.61
C PRO A 69 1.83 -9.56 21.27
N ASP A 70 2.73 -10.20 20.51
CA ASP A 70 3.24 -9.66 19.23
C ASP A 70 2.26 -9.85 18.07
N ARG A 71 1.12 -10.52 18.31
CA ARG A 71 0.18 -10.92 17.25
C ARG A 71 -1.19 -10.25 17.34
N LEU A 72 -1.34 -9.25 18.17
CA LEU A 72 -2.52 -8.40 18.15
C LEU A 72 -2.43 -7.42 16.94
N ARG A 73 -3.52 -7.38 16.15
CA ARG A 73 -3.69 -6.43 15.04
C ARG A 73 -5.05 -5.76 15.19
N ASP A 74 -5.02 -4.45 15.35
CA ASP A 74 -6.21 -3.62 15.51
C ASP A 74 -6.51 -2.88 14.19
N TRP A 75 -7.28 -3.52 13.32
CA TRP A 75 -7.82 -2.90 12.11
C TRP A 75 -9.23 -2.31 12.31
N ILE A 76 -9.72 -2.22 13.54
CA ILE A 76 -10.95 -1.48 13.87
C ILE A 76 -10.61 -0.02 14.16
N SER A 77 -9.57 0.22 14.97
CA SER A 77 -9.11 1.58 15.26
C SER A 77 -8.43 2.24 14.06
N LEU A 78 -7.77 1.43 13.23
CA LEU A 78 -7.07 1.84 12.01
C LEU A 78 -7.47 0.90 10.86
N PRO A 79 -8.63 1.14 10.21
CA PRO A 79 -9.10 0.34 9.09
C PRO A 79 -8.09 0.31 7.95
N LYS A 80 -8.00 -0.81 7.24
CA LYS A 80 -7.18 -0.90 6.02
C LYS A 80 -7.74 0.00 4.92
N ALA A 81 -6.89 0.38 3.95
CA ALA A 81 -7.28 1.24 2.83
C ALA A 81 -8.47 0.71 2.01
N ASN A 82 -8.68 -0.61 2.02
CA ASN A 82 -9.83 -1.28 1.39
C ASN A 82 -11.08 -1.33 2.28
N GLY A 83 -11.11 -0.61 3.41
CA GLY A 83 -12.24 -0.61 4.35
C GLY A 83 -12.34 -1.85 5.24
N TYR A 84 -11.33 -2.74 5.24
CA TYR A 84 -11.34 -3.92 6.09
C TYR A 84 -11.16 -3.54 7.56
N GLU A 85 -12.09 -3.99 8.41
CA GLU A 85 -12.10 -3.78 9.85
C GLU A 85 -12.17 -5.14 10.57
N SER A 86 -11.30 -5.37 11.55
CA SER A 86 -11.33 -6.56 12.42
C SER A 86 -10.28 -6.44 13.52
N LEU A 87 -10.51 -7.02 14.70
CA LEU A 87 -9.45 -7.34 15.65
C LEU A 87 -8.92 -8.74 15.35
N HIS A 88 -7.62 -8.89 15.21
CA HIS A 88 -6.97 -10.19 15.10
C HIS A 88 -6.06 -10.41 16.30
N THR A 89 -6.19 -11.55 16.91
CA THR A 89 -5.28 -12.03 17.95
C THR A 89 -4.95 -13.49 17.71
N THR A 90 -3.85 -13.95 18.27
CA THR A 90 -3.48 -15.37 18.25
C THR A 90 -3.44 -15.85 19.69
N VAL A 91 -4.19 -16.90 20.00
CA VAL A 91 -4.30 -17.45 21.34
C VAL A 91 -3.85 -18.90 21.39
N MET A 92 -3.39 -19.34 22.57
CA MET A 92 -3.06 -20.74 22.80
C MET A 92 -4.31 -21.54 23.08
N SER A 93 -4.59 -22.56 22.27
CA SER A 93 -5.68 -23.49 22.49
C SER A 93 -5.35 -24.50 23.60
N PRO A 94 -6.37 -25.17 24.20
CA PRO A 94 -6.14 -26.22 25.21
C PRO A 94 -5.28 -27.38 24.69
N GLY A 95 -5.25 -27.61 23.39
CA GLY A 95 -4.42 -28.63 22.75
C GLY A 95 -2.97 -28.17 22.45
N GLY A 96 -2.51 -27.04 23.02
CA GLY A 96 -1.14 -26.53 22.83
C GLY A 96 -0.84 -25.99 21.43
N ARG A 97 -1.86 -25.64 20.67
CA ARG A 97 -1.71 -25.06 19.32
C ARG A 97 -2.15 -23.62 19.30
N TRP A 98 -1.43 -22.80 18.57
CA TRP A 98 -1.80 -21.42 18.29
C TRP A 98 -2.98 -21.37 17.32
N VAL A 99 -3.99 -20.55 17.65
CA VAL A 99 -5.19 -20.34 16.85
C VAL A 99 -5.36 -18.84 16.65
N GLU A 100 -5.52 -18.40 15.40
CA GLU A 100 -5.89 -17.02 15.10
C GLU A 100 -7.37 -16.81 15.39
N VAL A 101 -7.69 -15.76 16.15
CA VAL A 101 -9.06 -15.34 16.45
C VAL A 101 -9.29 -13.98 15.79
N GLN A 102 -10.29 -13.91 14.91
CA GLN A 102 -10.75 -12.71 14.23
C GLN A 102 -12.07 -12.27 14.85
N ILE A 103 -12.13 -11.05 15.39
CA ILE A 103 -13.32 -10.51 16.05
C ILE A 103 -13.80 -9.31 15.23
N ARG A 104 -15.08 -9.31 14.87
CA ARG A 104 -15.70 -8.25 14.06
C ARG A 104 -17.22 -8.22 14.24
N SER A 105 -17.86 -7.09 13.90
CA SER A 105 -19.32 -7.01 13.81
C SER A 105 -19.84 -7.65 12.53
N GLN A 106 -21.17 -7.80 12.43
CA GLN A 106 -21.82 -8.27 11.21
C GLN A 106 -21.51 -7.35 10.01
N ARG A 107 -21.58 -6.03 10.20
CA ARG A 107 -21.23 -5.05 9.15
C ARG A 107 -19.77 -5.24 8.68
N MET A 108 -18.84 -5.36 9.62
CA MET A 108 -17.42 -5.58 9.32
C MET A 108 -17.19 -6.93 8.60
N ASP A 109 -17.97 -7.98 8.94
CA ASP A 109 -17.89 -9.28 8.27
C ASP A 109 -18.41 -9.21 6.83
N GLU A 110 -19.51 -8.50 6.60
CA GLU A 110 -20.06 -8.28 5.25
C GLU A 110 -19.08 -7.50 4.36
N ILE A 111 -18.47 -6.43 4.88
CA ILE A 111 -17.43 -5.69 4.16
C ILE A 111 -16.23 -6.58 3.82
N ALA A 112 -15.81 -7.42 4.77
CA ALA A 112 -14.68 -8.33 4.58
C ALA A 112 -14.94 -9.45 3.56
N GLU A 113 -16.19 -9.94 3.44
CA GLU A 113 -16.56 -11.02 2.52
C GLU A 113 -16.94 -10.51 1.12
N MET A 114 -17.69 -9.41 1.04
CA MET A 114 -18.18 -8.85 -0.22
C MET A 114 -17.28 -7.75 -0.79
N GLY A 115 -16.25 -7.34 -0.05
CA GLY A 115 -15.38 -6.25 -0.43
C GLY A 115 -16.10 -4.90 -0.43
N LEU A 116 -15.54 -3.96 -1.16
CA LEU A 116 -16.04 -2.57 -1.23
C LEU A 116 -17.49 -2.44 -1.71
N ALA A 117 -18.00 -3.42 -2.46
CA ALA A 117 -19.42 -3.41 -2.91
C ALA A 117 -20.40 -3.45 -1.72
N ALA A 118 -20.04 -4.06 -0.59
CA ALA A 118 -20.88 -4.06 0.61
C ALA A 118 -20.92 -2.68 1.28
N HIS A 119 -19.83 -1.92 1.18
CA HIS A 119 -19.74 -0.59 1.78
C HIS A 119 -20.78 0.39 1.18
N TYR A 120 -21.16 0.21 -0.09
CA TYR A 120 -22.17 1.04 -0.75
C TYR A 120 -23.61 0.78 -0.24
N ARG A 121 -23.90 -0.42 0.28
CA ARG A 121 -25.24 -0.74 0.80
C ARG A 121 -25.59 -0.06 2.12
N TYR A 122 -24.59 0.24 2.94
CA TYR A 122 -24.79 0.82 4.28
C TYR A 122 -24.77 2.35 4.30
N LYS A 123 -24.45 3.00 3.18
CA LYS A 123 -24.24 4.45 3.10
C LYS A 123 -25.31 5.23 2.30
N ASP A 124 -26.55 4.77 2.32
CA ASP A 124 -27.65 5.65 1.89
C ASP A 124 -27.83 6.79 2.92
N GLY A 125 -26.99 7.83 2.83
CA GLY A 125 -27.17 9.07 3.56
C GLY A 125 -25.97 9.73 4.22
N GLU A 126 -24.77 9.10 4.25
CA GLU A 126 -23.56 9.74 4.80
C GLU A 126 -22.47 9.97 3.75
N GLU A 127 -21.65 11.02 3.94
CA GLU A 127 -20.53 11.32 3.03
C GLU A 127 -19.54 10.15 2.94
N PRO A 128 -18.96 9.88 1.75
CA PRO A 128 -17.99 8.80 1.56
C PRO A 128 -16.82 8.90 2.54
N SER A 129 -16.37 7.80 3.11
CA SER A 129 -15.20 7.84 3.99
C SER A 129 -13.96 8.19 3.16
N SER A 130 -13.16 9.12 3.64
CA SER A 130 -11.94 9.61 2.96
C SER A 130 -10.97 8.47 2.55
N ALA A 131 -11.00 7.34 3.26
CA ALA A 131 -10.18 6.16 2.95
C ALA A 131 -10.63 5.45 1.67
N LEU A 132 -11.96 5.32 1.46
CA LEU A 132 -12.52 4.72 0.25
C LEU A 132 -12.30 5.59 -0.98
N ASP A 133 -12.51 6.91 -0.84
CA ASP A 133 -12.27 7.85 -1.94
C ASP A 133 -10.80 7.87 -2.35
N ASN A 134 -9.89 7.82 -1.38
CA ASN A 134 -8.46 7.73 -1.63
C ASN A 134 -8.10 6.42 -2.36
N TRP A 135 -8.75 5.30 -2.00
CA TRP A 135 -8.54 4.02 -2.68
C TRP A 135 -9.12 4.03 -4.09
N LEU A 136 -10.35 4.51 -4.29
CA LEU A 136 -10.97 4.64 -5.62
C LEU A 136 -10.18 5.59 -6.53
N ASN A 137 -9.67 6.68 -5.99
CA ASN A 137 -8.82 7.60 -6.74
C ASN A 137 -7.50 6.95 -7.15
N ARG A 138 -6.89 6.12 -6.29
CA ARG A 138 -5.71 5.32 -6.66
C ARG A 138 -6.00 4.35 -7.80
N ILE A 139 -7.12 3.63 -7.73
CA ILE A 139 -7.54 2.73 -8.83
C ILE A 139 -7.78 3.50 -10.12
N ARG A 140 -8.46 4.65 -10.04
CA ARG A 140 -8.68 5.52 -11.20
C ARG A 140 -7.37 6.00 -11.80
N GLU A 141 -6.43 6.49 -10.98
CA GLU A 141 -5.09 6.91 -11.44
C GLU A 141 -4.32 5.76 -12.14
N MET A 142 -4.45 4.52 -11.64
CA MET A 142 -3.84 3.34 -12.27
C MET A 142 -4.51 3.00 -13.62
N LEU A 143 -5.84 3.14 -13.72
CA LEU A 143 -6.61 2.84 -14.94
C LEU A 143 -6.42 3.93 -16.00
N GLU A 144 -6.20 5.17 -15.62
CA GLU A 144 -6.00 6.31 -16.50
C GLU A 144 -4.57 6.39 -17.09
N ASP A 145 -3.62 5.52 -16.66
CA ASP A 145 -2.30 5.45 -17.29
C ASP A 145 -2.38 4.72 -18.65
N PRO A 146 -2.33 5.43 -19.79
CA PRO A 146 -2.49 4.84 -21.12
C PRO A 146 -1.35 3.89 -21.51
N ASN A 147 -0.31 3.78 -20.69
CA ASN A 147 0.88 2.97 -20.95
C ASN A 147 1.09 1.85 -19.89
N SER A 148 0.17 1.67 -18.96
CA SER A 148 0.21 0.49 -18.09
C SER A 148 -0.30 -0.71 -18.90
N ASN A 149 0.50 -1.79 -18.96
CA ASN A 149 -0.04 -3.02 -19.52
C ASN A 149 -0.94 -3.69 -18.46
N ALA A 150 -1.86 -4.55 -18.92
CA ALA A 150 -2.82 -5.22 -18.04
C ALA A 150 -2.14 -6.08 -16.96
N ILE A 151 -0.92 -6.57 -17.21
CA ILE A 151 -0.16 -7.40 -16.27
C ILE A 151 0.41 -6.52 -15.15
N ASP A 152 0.98 -5.36 -15.48
CA ASP A 152 1.50 -4.39 -14.50
C ASP A 152 0.35 -3.89 -13.62
N PHE A 153 -0.82 -3.55 -14.22
CA PHE A 153 -2.02 -3.18 -13.49
C PHE A 153 -2.46 -4.25 -12.48
N VAL A 154 -2.56 -5.51 -12.92
CA VAL A 154 -2.97 -6.61 -12.02
C VAL A 154 -1.96 -6.83 -10.89
N ASN A 155 -0.67 -6.70 -11.16
CA ASN A 155 0.38 -6.85 -10.15
C ASN A 155 0.35 -5.70 -9.14
N ASP A 156 0.24 -4.46 -9.59
CA ASP A 156 0.15 -3.27 -8.74
C ASP A 156 -1.15 -3.28 -7.91
N PHE A 157 -2.28 -3.70 -8.51
CA PHE A 157 -3.55 -3.88 -7.84
C PHE A 157 -3.50 -4.95 -6.73
N LYS A 158 -2.84 -6.09 -6.99
CA LYS A 158 -2.64 -7.14 -5.98
C LYS A 158 -1.76 -6.67 -4.83
N LEU A 159 -0.72 -5.89 -5.11
CA LEU A 159 0.15 -5.34 -4.09
C LEU A 159 -0.62 -4.41 -3.15
N ASP A 160 -1.49 -3.54 -3.68
CA ASP A 160 -2.30 -2.61 -2.87
C ASP A 160 -3.38 -3.31 -2.04
N LEU A 161 -4.01 -4.39 -2.57
CA LEU A 161 -5.11 -5.08 -1.88
C LEU A 161 -4.69 -6.01 -0.74
N PHE A 162 -3.51 -6.62 -0.84
CA PHE A 162 -3.11 -7.73 0.04
C PHE A 162 -1.87 -7.44 0.88
N SER A 163 -1.29 -6.24 0.79
CA SER A 163 -0.16 -5.87 1.63
C SER A 163 -0.61 -5.56 3.06
N ASP A 164 0.15 -6.06 4.03
CA ASP A 164 0.08 -5.54 5.39
C ASP A 164 0.46 -4.05 5.37
N GLU A 165 -0.19 -3.23 6.18
CA GLU A 165 0.11 -1.79 6.26
C GLU A 165 0.96 -1.47 7.49
N ILE A 166 1.81 -0.48 7.34
CA ILE A 166 2.55 0.16 8.43
C ILE A 166 2.03 1.57 8.65
N VAL A 167 2.05 2.02 9.89
CA VAL A 167 1.66 3.38 10.27
C VAL A 167 2.93 4.16 10.59
N VAL A 168 3.15 5.25 9.89
CA VAL A 168 4.32 6.13 10.06
C VAL A 168 3.86 7.58 10.32
N PHE A 169 4.75 8.41 10.82
CA PHE A 169 4.42 9.75 11.25
C PHE A 169 5.27 10.81 10.54
N THR A 170 4.65 11.95 10.20
CA THR A 170 5.40 13.15 9.83
C THR A 170 6.01 13.79 11.08
N PRO A 171 6.97 14.74 10.96
CA PRO A 171 7.51 15.47 12.10
C PRO A 171 6.46 16.29 12.86
N LYS A 172 5.33 16.60 12.23
CA LYS A 172 4.19 17.29 12.84
C LYS A 172 3.23 16.35 13.58
N GLY A 173 3.50 15.03 13.56
CA GLY A 173 2.63 14.02 14.17
C GLY A 173 1.47 13.55 13.29
N GLU A 174 1.42 13.97 12.02
CA GLU A 174 0.39 13.46 11.08
C GLU A 174 0.66 11.99 10.78
N MET A 175 -0.36 11.17 10.89
CA MET A 175 -0.33 9.74 10.64
C MET A 175 -0.48 9.42 9.16
N ARG A 176 0.30 8.47 8.64
CA ARG A 176 0.25 8.00 7.25
C ARG A 176 0.32 6.48 7.21
N ASN A 177 -0.58 5.88 6.43
CA ASN A 177 -0.61 4.45 6.19
C ASN A 177 0.14 4.14 4.89
N LEU A 178 1.09 3.22 4.95
CA LEU A 178 1.85 2.74 3.80
C LEU A 178 1.85 1.21 3.78
N PRO A 179 2.00 0.58 2.61
CA PRO A 179 2.21 -0.86 2.53
C PRO A 179 3.47 -1.29 3.27
N ALA A 180 3.45 -2.47 3.87
CA ALA A 180 4.64 -3.06 4.48
C ALA A 180 5.74 -3.23 3.41
N GLY A 181 6.96 -2.83 3.77
CA GLY A 181 8.08 -2.77 2.84
C GLY A 181 8.23 -1.44 2.10
N ALA A 182 7.31 -0.49 2.29
CA ALA A 182 7.47 0.86 1.78
C ALA A 182 8.75 1.50 2.30
N THR A 183 9.40 2.28 1.45
CA THR A 183 10.68 2.93 1.73
C THR A 183 10.51 4.41 2.08
N ALA A 184 11.59 5.05 2.52
CA ALA A 184 11.61 6.51 2.74
C ALA A 184 11.25 7.30 1.47
N LEU A 185 11.59 6.78 0.28
CA LEU A 185 11.23 7.39 -0.98
C LEU A 185 9.72 7.23 -1.29
N ASP A 186 9.13 6.07 -0.97
CA ASP A 186 7.67 5.87 -1.07
C ASP A 186 6.91 6.89 -0.23
N PHE A 187 7.34 7.10 1.02
CA PHE A 187 6.76 8.09 1.91
C PHE A 187 6.85 9.52 1.34
N ALA A 188 7.98 9.88 0.70
CA ALA A 188 8.13 11.18 0.08
C ALA A 188 7.09 11.41 -1.05
N PHE A 189 6.82 10.38 -1.86
CA PHE A 189 5.79 10.43 -2.90
C PHE A 189 4.37 10.35 -2.32
N ASP A 190 4.21 9.75 -1.15
CA ASP A 190 2.92 9.73 -0.48
C ASP A 190 2.52 11.10 0.07
N ILE A 191 3.45 11.85 0.64
CA ILE A 191 3.21 13.23 1.11
C ILE A 191 2.74 14.11 -0.07
N HIS A 192 3.55 14.19 -1.13
CA HIS A 192 3.24 14.97 -2.32
C HIS A 192 4.19 14.62 -3.47
N THR A 193 3.68 14.58 -4.70
CA THR A 193 4.48 14.26 -5.90
C THR A 193 5.74 15.13 -6.04
N GLN A 194 5.63 16.44 -5.73
CA GLN A 194 6.77 17.35 -5.81
C GLN A 194 7.83 17.07 -4.73
N VAL A 195 7.41 16.71 -3.52
CA VAL A 195 8.32 16.30 -2.44
C VAL A 195 9.08 15.04 -2.84
N GLY A 196 8.38 14.04 -3.40
CA GLY A 196 8.99 12.83 -3.94
C GLY A 196 10.00 13.12 -5.05
N ARG A 197 9.61 13.93 -6.05
CA ARG A 197 10.51 14.30 -7.17
C ARG A 197 11.80 15.01 -6.71
N GLN A 198 11.72 15.80 -5.65
CA GLN A 198 12.83 16.60 -5.13
C GLN A 198 13.56 15.95 -3.94
N CYS A 199 13.24 14.70 -3.61
CA CYS A 199 13.80 14.01 -2.47
C CYS A 199 15.30 13.72 -2.69
N ILE A 200 16.14 14.15 -1.74
CA ILE A 200 17.58 13.88 -1.72
C ILE A 200 18.01 12.97 -0.57
N GLY A 201 17.16 12.81 0.44
CA GLY A 201 17.42 11.99 1.62
C GLY A 201 16.23 12.03 2.57
N ALA A 202 16.31 11.23 3.61
CA ALA A 202 15.33 11.19 4.68
C ALA A 202 16.00 11.02 6.04
N LYS A 203 15.32 11.49 7.10
CA LYS A 203 15.65 11.11 8.47
C LYS A 203 14.51 10.26 9.01
N VAL A 204 14.86 9.12 9.55
CA VAL A 204 13.94 8.25 10.29
C VAL A 204 14.36 8.27 11.75
N ASN A 205 13.42 8.67 12.63
CA ASN A 205 13.67 8.83 14.06
C ASN A 205 14.93 9.69 14.33
N HIS A 206 15.00 10.84 13.62
CA HIS A 206 16.09 11.82 13.66
C HIS A 206 17.45 11.35 13.09
N LYS A 207 17.56 10.12 12.56
CA LYS A 207 18.78 9.60 11.94
C LYS A 207 18.68 9.66 10.42
N LEU A 208 19.72 10.17 9.77
CA LEU A 208 19.81 10.20 8.30
C LEU A 208 19.86 8.76 7.77
N VAL A 209 19.02 8.47 6.78
CA VAL A 209 18.92 7.14 6.17
C VAL A 209 18.91 7.25 4.63
N PRO A 210 19.30 6.18 3.92
CA PRO A 210 19.19 6.13 2.47
C PRO A 210 17.71 6.11 2.03
N LEU A 211 17.44 6.52 0.79
CA LEU A 211 16.08 6.54 0.22
C LEU A 211 15.43 5.14 0.14
N SER A 212 16.26 4.10 0.02
CA SER A 212 15.85 2.68 -0.01
C SER A 212 15.53 2.10 1.37
N GLN A 213 15.67 2.88 2.47
CA GLN A 213 15.41 2.39 3.82
C GLN A 213 13.96 1.93 3.96
N PRO A 214 13.70 0.64 4.24
CA PRO A 214 12.36 0.17 4.56
C PRO A 214 11.88 0.78 5.89
N LEU A 215 10.64 1.22 5.90
CA LEU A 215 10.00 1.84 7.06
C LEU A 215 9.30 0.79 7.93
N ARG A 216 9.11 1.13 9.21
CA ARG A 216 8.42 0.32 10.19
C ARG A 216 7.30 1.11 10.85
N SER A 217 6.29 0.42 11.35
CA SER A 217 5.24 1.08 12.15
C SER A 217 5.86 1.81 13.35
N GLY A 218 5.41 3.04 13.55
CA GLY A 218 5.90 3.93 14.60
C GLY A 218 7.05 4.85 14.18
N ASP A 219 7.62 4.68 12.97
CA ASP A 219 8.69 5.54 12.51
C ASP A 219 8.21 6.98 12.27
N GLN A 220 8.99 7.96 12.71
CA GLN A 220 8.83 9.37 12.36
C GLN A 220 9.79 9.73 11.23
N ILE A 221 9.25 10.24 10.11
CA ILE A 221 10.01 10.47 8.90
C ILE A 221 10.02 11.95 8.51
N GLU A 222 11.21 12.51 8.35
CA GLU A 222 11.46 13.85 7.81
C GLU A 222 12.12 13.71 6.42
N ILE A 223 11.49 14.28 5.38
CA ILE A 223 12.04 14.25 4.01
C ILE A 223 12.87 15.48 3.75
N ILE A 224 14.06 15.26 3.20
CA ILE A 224 15.00 16.30 2.79
C ILE A 224 14.87 16.47 1.28
N THR A 225 14.62 17.71 0.83
CA THR A 225 14.39 18.01 -0.58
C THR A 225 15.40 19.02 -1.13
N SER A 226 15.64 18.96 -2.45
CA SER A 226 16.40 19.97 -3.20
C SER A 226 15.70 20.28 -4.51
N ARG A 227 15.56 21.57 -4.84
CA ARG A 227 14.93 22.01 -6.10
C ARG A 227 15.69 21.57 -7.35
N LYS A 228 16.98 21.23 -7.21
CA LYS A 228 17.83 20.76 -8.32
C LYS A 228 17.68 19.25 -8.55
N GLN A 229 17.10 18.52 -7.60
CA GLN A 229 16.92 17.07 -7.70
C GLN A 229 15.83 16.73 -8.71
N GLN A 230 16.05 15.66 -9.46
CA GLN A 230 15.11 15.06 -10.39
C GLN A 230 15.13 13.54 -10.20
N PRO A 231 14.02 12.83 -10.42
CA PRO A 231 13.98 11.38 -10.40
C PRO A 231 14.94 10.76 -11.40
N LYS A 232 15.54 9.63 -11.01
CA LYS A 232 16.44 8.81 -11.83
C LYS A 232 15.83 7.45 -12.10
N GLU A 233 16.31 6.73 -13.12
CA GLU A 233 15.80 5.39 -13.46
C GLU A 233 16.03 4.36 -12.34
N ASP A 234 17.15 4.45 -11.63
CA ASP A 234 17.49 3.61 -10.48
C ASP A 234 16.49 3.73 -9.32
N TRP A 235 15.75 4.85 -9.20
CA TRP A 235 14.72 5.03 -8.20
C TRP A 235 13.56 4.03 -8.30
N LEU A 236 13.32 3.47 -9.50
CA LEU A 236 12.31 2.43 -9.71
C LEU A 236 12.60 1.15 -8.91
N ASN A 237 13.88 0.90 -8.60
CA ASN A 237 14.32 -0.24 -7.81
C ASN A 237 14.29 0.05 -6.28
N LEU A 238 14.11 1.33 -5.90
CA LEU A 238 14.12 1.75 -4.50
C LEU A 238 12.72 1.79 -3.89
N VAL A 239 11.68 1.79 -4.71
CA VAL A 239 10.29 1.96 -4.28
C VAL A 239 9.51 0.65 -4.30
N ALA A 240 8.65 0.47 -3.30
CA ALA A 240 7.77 -0.68 -3.17
C ALA A 240 6.34 -0.37 -3.64
N THR A 241 5.90 0.91 -3.57
CA THR A 241 4.51 1.28 -3.87
C THR A 241 4.28 1.53 -5.35
N ALA A 242 3.10 1.14 -5.84
CA ALA A 242 2.64 1.42 -7.20
C ALA A 242 2.58 2.94 -7.47
N LYS A 243 2.08 3.73 -6.51
CA LYS A 243 1.99 5.19 -6.58
C LYS A 243 3.36 5.84 -6.86
N ALA A 244 4.38 5.51 -6.07
CA ALA A 244 5.72 6.08 -6.26
C ALA A 244 6.30 5.65 -7.61
N ARG A 245 6.18 4.36 -7.97
CA ARG A 245 6.65 3.83 -9.25
C ARG A 245 6.03 4.53 -10.45
N HIS A 246 4.70 4.72 -10.42
CA HIS A 246 3.98 5.45 -11.47
C HIS A 246 4.47 6.91 -11.60
N ARG A 247 4.57 7.63 -10.47
CA ARG A 247 5.04 9.03 -10.46
C ARG A 247 6.49 9.20 -10.93
N ILE A 248 7.36 8.24 -10.62
CA ILE A 248 8.74 8.21 -11.12
C ILE A 248 8.74 7.99 -12.64
N LYS A 249 8.03 6.97 -13.13
CA LYS A 249 7.92 6.69 -14.58
C LYS A 249 7.41 7.92 -15.34
N GLN A 250 6.37 8.58 -14.83
CA GLN A 250 5.84 9.81 -15.41
C GLN A 250 6.90 10.92 -15.47
N ALA A 251 7.61 11.15 -14.35
CA ALA A 251 8.66 12.18 -14.32
C ALA A 251 9.80 11.92 -15.31
N LEU A 252 10.22 10.66 -15.46
CA LEU A 252 11.25 10.25 -16.42
C LEU A 252 10.78 10.46 -17.87
N ARG A 253 9.51 10.17 -18.18
CA ARG A 253 8.93 10.47 -19.50
C ARG A 253 8.91 11.97 -19.78
N ASP A 254 8.45 12.78 -18.83
CA ASP A 254 8.44 14.25 -18.93
C ASP A 254 9.84 14.79 -19.21
N GLN A 255 10.88 14.23 -18.56
CA GLN A 255 12.27 14.60 -18.80
C GLN A 255 12.74 14.23 -20.20
N LYS A 256 12.48 12.98 -20.64
CA LYS A 256 12.83 12.53 -21.99
C LYS A 256 12.17 13.40 -23.06
N GLN A 257 10.88 13.74 -22.86
CA GLN A 257 10.17 14.60 -23.80
C GLN A 257 10.75 16.02 -23.85
N LYS A 258 11.08 16.62 -22.70
CA LYS A 258 11.75 17.93 -22.66
C LYS A 258 13.11 17.91 -23.36
N LEU A 259 13.91 16.87 -23.10
CA LEU A 259 15.21 16.69 -23.76
C LEU A 259 15.05 16.53 -25.28
N ALA A 260 14.05 15.78 -25.74
CA ALA A 260 13.76 15.61 -27.16
C ALA A 260 13.40 16.94 -27.84
N VAL A 261 12.58 17.78 -27.17
CA VAL A 261 12.22 19.11 -27.69
C VAL A 261 13.47 20.01 -27.81
N VAL A 262 14.26 20.09 -26.74
CA VAL A 262 15.51 20.90 -26.73
C VAL A 262 16.51 20.37 -27.75
N GLY A 263 16.64 19.03 -27.84
CA GLY A 263 17.51 18.40 -28.85
C GLY A 263 17.06 18.72 -30.27
N ARG A 264 15.74 18.63 -30.55
CA ARG A 264 15.18 19.02 -31.87
C ARG A 264 15.47 20.48 -32.22
N GLU A 265 15.23 21.40 -31.28
CA GLU A 265 15.52 22.82 -31.48
C GLU A 265 17.03 23.09 -31.75
N SER A 266 17.89 22.38 -31.01
CA SER A 266 19.35 22.48 -31.18
C SER A 266 19.78 22.00 -32.58
N VAL A 267 19.29 20.83 -33.01
CA VAL A 267 19.54 20.28 -34.35
C VAL A 267 19.00 21.20 -35.44
N GLN A 268 17.78 21.70 -35.27
CA GLN A 268 17.20 22.66 -36.24
C GLN A 268 18.05 23.93 -36.37
N ARG A 269 18.55 24.46 -35.25
CA ARG A 269 19.45 25.64 -35.25
C ARG A 269 20.72 25.35 -36.01
N GLN A 270 21.35 24.20 -35.78
CA GLN A 270 22.58 23.78 -36.41
C GLN A 270 22.41 23.59 -37.94
N LEU A 271 21.34 22.95 -38.36
CA LEU A 271 21.00 22.75 -39.76
C LEU A 271 20.80 24.08 -40.48
N ARG A 272 20.14 25.06 -39.86
CA ARG A 272 20.00 26.42 -40.41
C ARG A 272 21.35 27.11 -40.57
N THR A 273 22.27 26.94 -39.63
CA THR A 273 23.62 27.49 -39.70
C THR A 273 24.42 26.90 -40.87
N TRP A 274 24.18 25.65 -41.22
CA TRP A 274 24.79 24.96 -42.35
C TRP A 274 24.07 25.19 -43.70
N GLY A 275 23.01 25.99 -43.71
CA GLY A 275 22.21 26.25 -44.92
C GLY A 275 21.37 25.07 -45.40
N ALA A 276 21.22 24.05 -44.58
CA ALA A 276 20.42 22.85 -44.89
C ALA A 276 18.93 23.13 -44.69
N LYS A 277 18.08 22.58 -45.56
CA LYS A 277 16.60 22.61 -45.35
C LYS A 277 16.24 21.85 -44.10
N VAL A 278 15.48 22.51 -43.23
CA VAL A 278 14.94 21.92 -42.00
C VAL A 278 13.59 21.28 -42.33
N ASP A 279 13.58 19.98 -42.63
CA ASP A 279 12.38 19.20 -42.77
C ASP A 279 12.42 18.00 -41.81
N ASP A 280 11.23 17.44 -41.51
CA ASP A 280 11.11 16.33 -40.57
C ASP A 280 11.82 15.04 -41.06
N ASN A 281 11.98 14.90 -42.38
CA ASN A 281 12.65 13.76 -43.01
C ASN A 281 14.16 13.79 -42.76
N ASN A 282 14.79 14.96 -42.91
CA ASN A 282 16.22 15.14 -42.66
C ASN A 282 16.58 14.95 -41.19
N ILE A 283 15.67 15.40 -40.26
CA ILE A 283 15.85 15.17 -38.82
C ILE A 283 15.73 13.67 -38.50
N LYS A 284 14.78 12.98 -39.12
CA LYS A 284 14.60 11.54 -38.92
C LYS A 284 15.79 10.71 -39.37
N THR A 285 16.32 11.01 -40.57
CA THR A 285 17.52 10.38 -41.11
C THR A 285 18.74 10.61 -40.23
N LEU A 286 18.92 11.83 -39.70
CA LEU A 286 19.99 12.14 -38.75
C LEU A 286 19.88 11.34 -37.45
N VAL A 287 18.67 11.22 -36.88
CA VAL A 287 18.43 10.44 -35.67
C VAL A 287 18.65 8.94 -35.92
N GLU A 288 18.25 8.41 -37.07
CA GLU A 288 18.49 7.01 -37.45
C GLU A 288 20.01 6.74 -37.58
N HIS A 289 20.79 7.65 -38.21
CA HIS A 289 22.24 7.50 -38.30
C HIS A 289 22.94 7.58 -36.93
N LEU A 290 22.48 8.43 -36.02
CA LEU A 290 23.04 8.53 -34.67
C LEU A 290 22.70 7.34 -33.76
N ASN A 291 21.61 6.63 -34.01
CA ASN A 291 21.23 5.43 -33.27
C ASN A 291 21.92 4.15 -33.80
N THR A 292 22.56 4.20 -34.96
CA THR A 292 23.29 3.09 -35.58
C THR A 292 24.81 3.18 -35.41
N ALA A 293 25.31 4.26 -34.82
CA ALA A 293 26.72 4.49 -34.48
C ALA A 293 26.96 4.30 -32.99
#